data_b0ef9be7a7316c799d3ad44b1a27cd67
#
_entry.id   b0ef9be7a7316c799d3ad44b1a27cd67
#
_cell.length_a   1.000
_cell.length_b   1.000
_cell.length_c   1.000
_cell.angle_alpha   90.00
_cell.angle_beta   90.00
_cell.angle_gamma   90.00
#
_symmetry.space_group_name_H-M   'P 1'
#
loop_
_entity.id
_entity.type
_entity.pdbx_description
1 polymer ?
#
loop_
_entity_poly.entity_id
_entity_poly.type
_entity_poly.pdbx_seq_one_letter_code
_entity_poly.pdbx_strand_id
1 'polypeptide(L)'
;MEQFDVVVIGAGAAGLFCAAQAGQAGCRVLLVDNGKKAGRKILMSGGGRCNFTNMFVEPAAYLSQNPHFCKSALARYTQWDFIDLMNRYGIAWHEKTLGQLFCDDSAQQVVELLLKECELGQVTIRLRSDVLSVEKNESGFLLQINDLKVSTNSLVVASGGLSMPGLGASPFGYKLAEQFGLKVLPTRAALVPFTLHKPLLEHLQTLSGVSVPAVVTAENGVSFRESILFTHRGLSGPAILQLSSYWQAGEYVSINLLPDADLDAFLNNERQVHPNQTLKNTLAQLLPKRLVECLQTLEQLPDVTLKQLNAPQQAALVANLQQWRVQPNGTEGYRTAEVTIGGVDTQELSSKTMEAHKVPGLYFIGEVVDVTGWLGGYNFQWAWSSGWACAQALAAKQVQ
;
A
#
# COMPACT_ATOMS: atom_id res chain seq x y z
N MET A 1 -37.28 -7.08 -11.21
CA MET A 1 -36.24 -6.08 -11.16
C MET A 1 -36.24 -5.48 -9.77
N GLU A 2 -35.12 -5.54 -9.07
CA GLU A 2 -34.99 -4.91 -7.76
C GLU A 2 -34.45 -3.48 -7.92
N GLN A 3 -34.87 -2.59 -7.02
CA GLN A 3 -34.46 -1.19 -7.04
C GLN A 3 -33.76 -0.80 -5.73
N PHE A 4 -32.65 -0.09 -5.82
CA PHE A 4 -31.90 0.46 -4.70
C PHE A 4 -31.55 1.92 -4.99
N ASP A 5 -31.37 2.72 -3.94
CA ASP A 5 -30.88 4.09 -4.11
C ASP A 5 -29.41 4.08 -4.53
N VAL A 6 -28.66 3.15 -3.91
CA VAL A 6 -27.22 3.01 -4.12
C VAL A 6 -26.86 1.54 -4.34
N VAL A 7 -26.06 1.26 -5.36
CA VAL A 7 -25.35 -0.02 -5.52
C VAL A 7 -23.86 0.22 -5.36
N VAL A 8 -23.20 -0.53 -4.46
CA VAL A 8 -21.76 -0.50 -4.22
C VAL A 8 -21.16 -1.80 -4.76
N ILE A 9 -20.16 -1.70 -5.65
CA ILE A 9 -19.44 -2.85 -6.20
C ILE A 9 -18.10 -2.99 -5.52
N GLY A 10 -17.91 -4.07 -4.75
CA GLY A 10 -16.72 -4.41 -4.00
C GLY A 10 -16.92 -4.33 -2.49
N ALA A 11 -16.89 -5.46 -1.80
CA ALA A 11 -16.99 -5.58 -0.34
C ALA A 11 -15.60 -5.58 0.32
N GLY A 12 -14.70 -4.68 -0.15
CA GLY A 12 -13.44 -4.34 0.49
C GLY A 12 -13.60 -3.24 1.53
N ALA A 13 -12.50 -2.68 2.01
CA ALA A 13 -12.48 -1.63 3.02
C ALA A 13 -13.35 -0.42 2.63
N ALA A 14 -13.09 0.19 1.48
CA ALA A 14 -13.81 1.37 1.03
C ALA A 14 -15.30 1.10 0.79
N GLY A 15 -15.62 -0.04 0.15
CA GLY A 15 -16.99 -0.37 -0.19
C GLY A 15 -17.86 -0.72 1.02
N LEU A 16 -17.34 -1.52 1.96
CA LEU A 16 -18.06 -1.81 3.22
C LEU A 16 -18.32 -0.53 4.01
N PHE A 17 -17.30 0.31 4.15
CA PHE A 17 -17.43 1.53 4.92
C PHE A 17 -18.38 2.53 4.27
N CYS A 18 -18.27 2.73 2.94
CA CYS A 18 -19.20 3.59 2.19
C CYS A 18 -20.64 3.11 2.30
N ALA A 19 -20.86 1.79 2.10
CA ALA A 19 -22.21 1.20 2.17
C ALA A 19 -22.83 1.37 3.55
N ALA A 20 -22.05 1.12 4.62
CA ALA A 20 -22.49 1.31 6.00
C ALA A 20 -22.92 2.75 6.27
N GLN A 21 -22.06 3.71 5.93
CA GLN A 21 -22.33 5.14 6.16
C GLN A 21 -23.52 5.66 5.35
N ALA A 22 -23.66 5.22 4.08
CA ALA A 22 -24.80 5.60 3.25
C ALA A 22 -26.12 4.97 3.77
N GLY A 23 -26.07 3.70 4.21
CA GLY A 23 -27.23 3.03 4.79
C GLY A 23 -27.70 3.68 6.09
N GLN A 24 -26.79 4.01 6.99
CA GLN A 24 -27.10 4.73 8.24
C GLN A 24 -27.64 6.14 7.99
N ALA A 25 -27.31 6.75 6.85
CA ALA A 25 -27.89 8.02 6.40
C ALA A 25 -29.25 7.86 5.69
N GLY A 26 -29.84 6.65 5.65
CA GLY A 26 -31.18 6.38 5.15
C GLY A 26 -31.24 5.91 3.69
N CYS A 27 -30.10 5.73 2.99
CA CYS A 27 -30.11 5.14 1.65
C CYS A 27 -30.45 3.66 1.69
N ARG A 28 -31.25 3.19 0.75
CA ARG A 28 -31.42 1.75 0.48
C ARG A 28 -30.24 1.25 -0.33
N VAL A 29 -29.29 0.57 0.33
CA VAL A 29 -28.01 0.17 -0.26
C VAL A 29 -27.94 -1.32 -0.56
N LEU A 30 -27.46 -1.66 -1.77
CA LEU A 30 -27.01 -3.00 -2.13
C LEU A 30 -25.47 -2.99 -2.29
N LEU A 31 -24.80 -3.83 -1.52
CA LEU A 31 -23.36 -4.08 -1.65
C LEU A 31 -23.13 -5.45 -2.29
N VAL A 32 -22.38 -5.49 -3.40
CA VAL A 32 -22.09 -6.73 -4.13
C VAL A 32 -20.59 -6.99 -4.23
N ASP A 33 -20.20 -8.26 -4.12
CA ASP A 33 -18.83 -8.71 -4.32
C ASP A 33 -18.81 -10.12 -4.92
N ASN A 34 -17.90 -10.39 -5.85
CA ASN A 34 -17.76 -11.71 -6.45
C ASN A 34 -17.08 -12.74 -5.52
N GLY A 35 -16.45 -12.29 -4.46
CA GLY A 35 -15.80 -13.13 -3.48
C GLY A 35 -16.74 -13.90 -2.57
N LYS A 36 -16.17 -14.93 -1.95
CA LYS A 36 -16.88 -15.76 -0.96
C LYS A 36 -16.98 -15.11 0.43
N LYS A 37 -16.14 -14.10 0.70
CA LYS A 37 -16.04 -13.37 1.98
C LYS A 37 -15.80 -11.89 1.72
N ALA A 38 -16.39 -11.05 2.55
CA ALA A 38 -16.10 -9.63 2.60
C ALA A 38 -14.71 -9.37 3.23
N GLY A 39 -14.09 -8.24 2.92
CA GLY A 39 -12.89 -7.78 3.58
C GLY A 39 -11.63 -8.62 3.35
N ARG A 40 -11.55 -9.40 2.26
CA ARG A 40 -10.46 -10.35 2.00
C ARG A 40 -9.06 -9.73 2.15
N LYS A 41 -8.86 -8.51 1.64
CA LYS A 41 -7.58 -7.80 1.72
C LYS A 41 -7.31 -7.28 3.14
N ILE A 42 -8.36 -6.91 3.89
CA ILE A 42 -8.25 -6.56 5.31
C ILE A 42 -7.70 -7.73 6.12
N LEU A 43 -8.27 -8.93 5.93
CA LEU A 43 -7.89 -10.14 6.66
C LEU A 43 -6.42 -10.55 6.45
N MET A 44 -5.83 -10.22 5.31
CA MET A 44 -4.44 -10.55 4.98
C MET A 44 -3.46 -9.45 5.39
N SER A 45 -3.95 -8.24 5.62
CA SER A 45 -3.09 -7.09 5.90
C SER A 45 -2.43 -7.17 7.28
N GLY A 46 -1.25 -6.55 7.39
CA GLY A 46 -0.52 -6.47 8.64
C GLY A 46 -0.21 -7.84 9.28
N GLY A 47 -0.03 -8.89 8.46
CA GLY A 47 0.19 -10.25 8.97
C GLY A 47 -1.02 -10.84 9.71
N GLY A 48 -2.24 -10.44 9.32
CA GLY A 48 -3.50 -10.87 9.94
C GLY A 48 -3.96 -10.01 11.12
N ARG A 49 -3.27 -8.88 11.38
CA ARG A 49 -3.62 -7.94 12.46
C ARG A 49 -4.17 -6.60 11.96
N CYS A 50 -4.31 -6.42 10.67
CA CYS A 50 -4.75 -5.20 10.01
C CYS A 50 -4.01 -3.94 10.47
N ASN A 51 -3.18 -3.38 9.62
CA ASN A 51 -2.65 -2.03 9.81
C ASN A 51 -3.70 -1.02 9.37
N PHE A 52 -4.67 -0.72 10.25
CA PHE A 52 -5.94 -0.08 9.89
C PHE A 52 -5.83 1.43 9.63
N THR A 53 -4.81 2.12 10.13
CA THR A 53 -4.48 3.52 9.83
C THR A 53 -3.08 3.88 10.33
N ASN A 54 -2.71 5.16 10.23
CA ASN A 54 -1.44 5.72 10.72
C ASN A 54 -1.70 6.99 11.52
N MET A 55 -0.89 7.22 12.57
CA MET A 55 -0.97 8.43 13.40
C MET A 55 -0.61 9.71 12.61
N PHE A 56 0.27 9.59 11.61
CA PHE A 56 0.86 10.70 10.86
C PHE A 56 0.28 10.82 9.46
N VAL A 57 -1.03 10.61 9.31
CA VAL A 57 -1.70 10.76 8.01
C VAL A 57 -1.61 12.21 7.54
N GLU A 58 -0.95 12.41 6.43
CA GLU A 58 -0.84 13.70 5.75
C GLU A 58 -0.88 13.53 4.23
N PRO A 59 -1.35 14.53 3.46
CA PRO A 59 -1.45 14.43 2.01
C PRO A 59 -0.12 14.14 1.29
N ALA A 60 1.03 14.53 1.85
CA ALA A 60 2.36 14.27 1.29
C ALA A 60 2.72 12.78 1.25
N ALA A 61 2.08 11.95 2.07
CA ALA A 61 2.26 10.49 2.08
C ALA A 61 1.47 9.77 0.97
N TYR A 62 0.81 10.48 0.07
CA TYR A 62 0.01 9.91 -1.01
C TYR A 62 0.54 10.32 -2.38
N LEU A 63 0.75 9.31 -3.24
CA LEU A 63 1.11 9.48 -4.64
C LEU A 63 -0.16 9.57 -5.49
N SER A 64 -0.20 10.53 -6.38
CA SER A 64 -1.24 10.74 -7.39
C SER A 64 -0.70 11.71 -8.43
N GLN A 65 -1.21 11.71 -9.66
CA GLN A 65 -0.92 12.78 -10.61
C GLN A 65 -1.45 14.14 -10.13
N ASN A 66 -2.51 14.14 -9.29
CA ASN A 66 -2.97 15.33 -8.59
C ASN A 66 -2.74 15.17 -7.07
N PRO A 67 -1.62 15.63 -6.52
CA PRO A 67 -1.28 15.45 -5.10
C PRO A 67 -2.24 16.20 -4.15
N HIS A 68 -3.14 17.03 -4.69
CA HIS A 68 -4.12 17.75 -3.90
C HIS A 68 -5.48 17.05 -3.79
N PHE A 69 -5.73 16.04 -4.62
CA PHE A 69 -7.03 15.38 -4.69
C PHE A 69 -7.48 14.78 -3.35
N CYS A 70 -6.58 14.08 -2.66
CA CYS A 70 -6.89 13.40 -1.39
C CYS A 70 -7.19 14.34 -0.21
N LYS A 71 -6.74 15.60 -0.27
CA LYS A 71 -6.80 16.57 0.86
C LYS A 71 -8.20 16.71 1.45
N SER A 72 -9.21 16.90 0.59
CA SER A 72 -10.57 17.13 1.04
C SER A 72 -11.16 15.93 1.78
N ALA A 73 -10.95 14.73 1.29
CA ALA A 73 -11.46 13.51 1.91
C ALA A 73 -10.74 13.23 3.23
N LEU A 74 -9.39 13.29 3.25
CA LEU A 74 -8.57 13.05 4.44
C LEU A 74 -8.85 14.06 5.57
N ALA A 75 -9.16 15.31 5.23
CA ALA A 75 -9.48 16.34 6.24
C ALA A 75 -10.87 16.19 6.86
N ARG A 76 -11.82 15.55 6.16
CA ARG A 76 -13.21 15.40 6.63
C ARG A 76 -13.46 14.08 7.34
N TYR A 77 -12.69 13.06 7.05
CA TYR A 77 -12.66 11.80 7.80
C TYR A 77 -11.21 11.43 8.04
N THR A 78 -10.76 11.71 9.23
CA THR A 78 -9.36 11.60 9.65
C THR A 78 -9.06 10.22 10.24
N GLN A 79 -7.78 9.94 10.52
CA GLN A 79 -7.38 8.76 11.26
C GLN A 79 -8.03 8.69 12.66
N TRP A 80 -8.27 9.84 13.28
CA TRP A 80 -8.89 9.93 14.61
C TRP A 80 -10.34 9.45 14.60
N ASP A 81 -11.07 9.74 13.53
CA ASP A 81 -12.45 9.29 13.36
C ASP A 81 -12.53 7.76 13.26
N PHE A 82 -11.58 7.12 12.58
CA PHE A 82 -11.55 5.65 12.51
C PHE A 82 -11.05 5.02 13.82
N ILE A 83 -10.07 5.65 14.50
CA ILE A 83 -9.64 5.24 15.85
C ILE A 83 -10.82 5.30 16.82
N ASP A 84 -11.63 6.35 16.80
CA ASP A 84 -12.81 6.48 17.63
C ASP A 84 -13.84 5.39 17.30
N LEU A 85 -13.98 5.02 16.03
CA LEU A 85 -14.82 3.91 15.63
C LEU A 85 -14.32 2.59 16.22
N MET A 86 -13.02 2.30 16.15
CA MET A 86 -12.41 1.12 16.76
C MET A 86 -12.65 1.08 18.28
N ASN A 87 -12.47 2.23 18.95
CA ASN A 87 -12.69 2.36 20.38
C ASN A 87 -14.16 2.13 20.78
N ARG A 88 -15.14 2.61 20.00
CA ARG A 88 -16.57 2.37 20.22
C ARG A 88 -16.93 0.88 20.19
N TYR A 89 -16.19 0.08 19.41
CA TYR A 89 -16.36 -1.37 19.35
C TYR A 89 -15.49 -2.14 20.35
N GLY A 90 -14.72 -1.43 21.20
CA GLY A 90 -13.84 -2.04 22.20
C GLY A 90 -12.71 -2.86 21.58
N ILE A 91 -12.31 -2.56 20.35
CA ILE A 91 -11.23 -3.25 19.66
C ILE A 91 -9.90 -2.67 20.11
N ALA A 92 -9.10 -3.49 20.80
CA ALA A 92 -7.77 -3.12 21.25
C ALA A 92 -6.77 -3.00 20.10
N TRP A 93 -5.90 -2.00 20.17
CA TRP A 93 -4.89 -1.71 19.17
C TRP A 93 -3.63 -1.10 19.78
N HIS A 94 -2.52 -1.18 19.08
CA HIS A 94 -1.24 -0.57 19.46
C HIS A 94 -0.56 0.12 18.28
N GLU A 95 0.31 1.08 18.60
CA GLU A 95 1.28 1.63 17.66
C GLU A 95 2.52 0.72 17.63
N LYS A 96 2.94 0.31 16.43
CA LYS A 96 4.12 -0.53 16.27
C LYS A 96 5.38 0.32 16.05
N THR A 97 5.47 0.98 14.91
CA THR A 97 6.57 1.89 14.53
C THR A 97 6.03 2.93 13.55
N LEU A 98 6.62 4.13 13.54
CA LEU A 98 6.33 5.17 12.54
C LEU A 98 4.83 5.48 12.42
N GLY A 99 4.11 5.48 13.53
CA GLY A 99 2.69 5.78 13.56
C GLY A 99 1.76 4.68 13.04
N GLN A 100 2.26 3.49 12.70
CA GLN A 100 1.46 2.39 12.18
C GLN A 100 0.59 1.76 13.27
N LEU A 101 -0.73 1.75 13.09
CA LEU A 101 -1.68 1.22 14.07
C LEU A 101 -2.22 -0.16 13.66
N PHE A 102 -2.07 -1.12 14.56
CA PHE A 102 -2.47 -2.51 14.35
C PHE A 102 -3.49 -2.96 15.41
N CYS A 103 -4.44 -3.81 15.01
CA CYS A 103 -5.24 -4.55 15.99
C CYS A 103 -4.33 -5.47 16.83
N ASP A 104 -4.63 -5.59 18.10
CA ASP A 104 -3.87 -6.46 19.00
C ASP A 104 -4.09 -7.94 18.67
N ASP A 105 -5.34 -8.32 18.41
CA ASP A 105 -5.73 -9.72 18.20
C ASP A 105 -5.77 -10.09 16.72
N SER A 106 -6.74 -9.59 15.95
CA SER A 106 -7.02 -10.07 14.61
C SER A 106 -7.63 -9.01 13.70
N ALA A 107 -7.25 -9.04 12.44
CA ALA A 107 -7.89 -8.30 11.34
C ALA A 107 -9.39 -8.65 11.17
N GLN A 108 -9.81 -9.80 11.66
CA GLN A 108 -11.21 -10.23 11.66
C GLN A 108 -12.11 -9.25 12.42
N GLN A 109 -11.62 -8.66 13.51
CA GLN A 109 -12.35 -7.66 14.30
C GLN A 109 -12.75 -6.43 13.48
N VAL A 110 -11.85 -5.97 12.58
CA VAL A 110 -12.16 -4.83 11.68
C VAL A 110 -13.25 -5.22 10.66
N VAL A 111 -13.19 -6.44 10.14
CA VAL A 111 -14.23 -6.92 9.20
C VAL A 111 -15.58 -7.04 9.90
N GLU A 112 -15.61 -7.59 11.11
CA GLU A 112 -16.82 -7.74 11.92
C GLU A 112 -17.42 -6.38 12.30
N LEU A 113 -16.59 -5.41 12.67
CA LEU A 113 -16.98 -4.02 12.89
C LEU A 113 -17.68 -3.46 11.66
N LEU A 114 -17.07 -3.56 10.47
CA LEU A 114 -17.63 -3.03 9.22
C LEU A 114 -18.95 -3.73 8.84
N LEU A 115 -19.05 -5.03 9.05
CA LEU A 115 -20.29 -5.78 8.81
C LEU A 115 -21.39 -5.36 9.80
N LYS A 116 -21.03 -5.09 11.06
CA LYS A 116 -21.97 -4.57 12.05
C LYS A 116 -22.47 -3.17 11.70
N GLU A 117 -21.57 -2.30 11.25
CA GLU A 117 -21.94 -0.97 10.74
C GLU A 117 -22.88 -1.07 9.51
N CYS A 118 -22.66 -2.05 8.62
CA CYS A 118 -23.57 -2.35 7.51
C CYS A 118 -24.92 -2.84 7.99
N GLU A 119 -24.96 -3.70 9.03
CA GLU A 119 -26.21 -4.18 9.64
C GLU A 119 -27.03 -3.03 10.23
N LEU A 120 -26.39 -2.11 10.97
CA LEU A 120 -27.02 -0.90 11.49
C LEU A 120 -27.59 -0.01 10.38
N GLY A 121 -26.92 0.07 9.23
CA GLY A 121 -27.38 0.76 8.04
C GLY A 121 -28.37 -0.05 7.17
N GLN A 122 -28.80 -1.22 7.61
CA GLN A 122 -29.72 -2.12 6.87
C GLN A 122 -29.25 -2.43 5.43
N VAL A 123 -27.92 -2.50 5.22
CA VAL A 123 -27.30 -2.76 3.93
C VAL A 123 -27.59 -4.20 3.49
N THR A 124 -28.10 -4.37 2.27
CA THR A 124 -28.21 -5.69 1.65
C THR A 124 -26.84 -6.09 1.08
N ILE A 125 -26.20 -7.13 1.64
CA ILE A 125 -24.90 -7.63 1.17
C ILE A 125 -25.10 -8.91 0.37
N ARG A 126 -24.56 -8.95 -0.87
CA ARG A 126 -24.56 -10.13 -1.73
C ARG A 126 -23.13 -10.46 -2.15
N LEU A 127 -22.62 -11.54 -1.59
CA LEU A 127 -21.35 -12.15 -1.98
C LEU A 127 -21.56 -13.17 -3.10
N ARG A 128 -20.47 -13.63 -3.76
CA ARG A 128 -20.52 -14.54 -4.92
C ARG A 128 -21.41 -13.99 -6.03
N SER A 129 -21.36 -12.67 -6.24
CA SER A 129 -22.22 -11.93 -7.16
C SER A 129 -21.36 -11.24 -8.21
N ASP A 130 -21.36 -11.79 -9.41
CA ASP A 130 -20.64 -11.22 -10.55
C ASP A 130 -21.51 -10.16 -11.23
N VAL A 131 -20.95 -8.97 -11.39
CA VAL A 131 -21.58 -7.90 -12.19
C VAL A 131 -21.20 -8.14 -13.65
N LEU A 132 -22.18 -8.57 -14.44
CA LEU A 132 -21.99 -8.97 -15.83
C LEU A 132 -22.07 -7.78 -16.79
N SER A 133 -22.99 -6.84 -16.54
CA SER A 133 -23.10 -5.59 -17.30
C SER A 133 -23.57 -4.44 -16.43
N VAL A 134 -23.23 -3.24 -16.84
CA VAL A 134 -23.70 -1.97 -16.29
C VAL A 134 -24.08 -1.07 -17.45
N GLU A 135 -25.30 -0.62 -17.48
CA GLU A 135 -25.83 0.32 -18.47
C GLU A 135 -26.35 1.58 -17.77
N LYS A 136 -26.19 2.74 -18.40
CA LYS A 136 -26.77 4.00 -17.92
C LYS A 136 -27.90 4.43 -18.82
N ASN A 137 -29.02 4.81 -18.21
CA ASN A 137 -30.17 5.42 -18.88
C ASN A 137 -30.57 6.72 -18.18
N GLU A 138 -31.69 7.33 -18.60
CA GLU A 138 -32.20 8.57 -18.02
C GLU A 138 -32.54 8.46 -16.53
N SER A 139 -32.96 7.28 -16.08
CA SER A 139 -33.39 7.01 -14.69
C SER A 139 -32.27 6.52 -13.77
N GLY A 140 -31.04 6.37 -14.27
CA GLY A 140 -29.91 5.91 -13.47
C GLY A 140 -29.11 4.77 -14.12
N PHE A 141 -28.78 3.75 -13.35
CA PHE A 141 -28.00 2.59 -13.81
C PHE A 141 -28.83 1.32 -13.74
N LEU A 142 -28.67 0.47 -14.75
CA LEU A 142 -29.20 -0.88 -14.80
C LEU A 142 -28.04 -1.86 -14.76
N LEU A 143 -28.02 -2.76 -13.77
CA LEU A 143 -26.99 -3.77 -13.61
C LEU A 143 -27.59 -5.16 -13.82
N GLN A 144 -26.83 -6.01 -14.53
CA GLN A 144 -27.04 -7.45 -14.52
C GLN A 144 -26.07 -8.07 -13.51
N ILE A 145 -26.59 -8.62 -12.42
CA ILE A 145 -25.80 -9.24 -11.35
C ILE A 145 -26.21 -10.71 -11.28
N ASN A 146 -25.34 -11.63 -11.71
CA ASN A 146 -25.72 -13.02 -11.99
C ASN A 146 -27.02 -13.06 -12.84
N ASP A 147 -28.05 -13.71 -12.35
CA ASP A 147 -29.37 -13.82 -13.03
C ASP A 147 -30.34 -12.68 -12.67
N LEU A 148 -29.92 -11.71 -11.85
CA LEU A 148 -30.77 -10.63 -11.34
C LEU A 148 -30.54 -9.32 -12.07
N LYS A 149 -31.63 -8.61 -12.38
CA LYS A 149 -31.57 -7.21 -12.84
C LYS A 149 -31.85 -6.27 -11.67
N VAL A 150 -30.95 -5.33 -11.50
CA VAL A 150 -30.97 -4.32 -10.43
C VAL A 150 -30.90 -2.93 -11.03
N SER A 151 -31.79 -2.02 -10.60
CA SER A 151 -31.72 -0.60 -10.96
C SER A 151 -31.28 0.24 -9.75
N THR A 152 -30.54 1.33 -10.03
CA THR A 152 -30.10 2.26 -8.99
C THR A 152 -29.89 3.67 -9.56
N ASN A 153 -30.08 4.68 -8.72
CA ASN A 153 -29.78 6.08 -9.06
C ASN A 153 -28.28 6.38 -8.94
N SER A 154 -27.60 5.69 -8.03
CA SER A 154 -26.17 5.92 -7.75
C SER A 154 -25.38 4.61 -7.75
N LEU A 155 -24.29 4.59 -8.48
CA LEU A 155 -23.37 3.45 -8.59
C LEU A 155 -22.00 3.81 -8.03
N VAL A 156 -21.54 3.07 -7.03
CA VAL A 156 -20.22 3.25 -6.40
C VAL A 156 -19.30 2.09 -6.77
N VAL A 157 -18.17 2.39 -7.36
CA VAL A 157 -17.14 1.43 -7.74
C VAL A 157 -16.03 1.44 -6.68
N ALA A 158 -15.97 0.36 -5.90
CA ALA A 158 -15.00 0.14 -4.82
C ALA A 158 -14.22 -1.17 -5.04
N SER A 159 -13.95 -1.49 -6.31
CA SER A 159 -13.38 -2.78 -6.73
C SER A 159 -11.91 -2.99 -6.35
N GLY A 160 -11.23 -1.94 -5.85
CA GLY A 160 -9.80 -1.97 -5.56
C GLY A 160 -8.92 -1.94 -6.82
N GLY A 161 -7.64 -2.23 -6.65
CA GLY A 161 -6.64 -2.28 -7.71
C GLY A 161 -6.35 -3.70 -8.21
N LEU A 162 -5.16 -3.91 -8.80
CA LEU A 162 -4.72 -5.18 -9.38
C LEU A 162 -3.83 -6.00 -8.44
N SER A 163 -3.41 -5.43 -7.30
CA SER A 163 -2.54 -6.09 -6.35
C SER A 163 -3.24 -7.28 -5.68
N MET A 164 -2.47 -8.37 -5.44
CA MET A 164 -2.93 -9.63 -4.85
C MET A 164 -4.08 -10.29 -5.65
N PRO A 165 -3.88 -10.67 -6.92
CA PRO A 165 -4.92 -11.27 -7.77
C PRO A 165 -5.53 -12.54 -7.16
N GLY A 166 -4.79 -13.30 -6.34
CA GLY A 166 -5.31 -14.44 -5.58
C GLY A 166 -6.41 -14.09 -4.58
N LEU A 167 -6.57 -12.81 -4.23
CA LEU A 167 -7.66 -12.30 -3.39
C LEU A 167 -8.83 -11.73 -4.23
N GLY A 168 -8.82 -11.91 -5.55
CA GLY A 168 -9.88 -11.49 -6.46
C GLY A 168 -9.73 -10.07 -6.98
N ALA A 169 -8.54 -9.50 -6.93
CA ALA A 169 -8.24 -8.25 -7.64
C ALA A 169 -8.45 -8.42 -9.14
N SER A 170 -9.08 -7.45 -9.78
CA SER A 170 -9.40 -7.51 -11.21
C SER A 170 -9.45 -6.11 -11.82
N PRO A 171 -9.31 -5.98 -13.15
CA PRO A 171 -9.39 -4.70 -13.85
C PRO A 171 -10.84 -4.20 -14.02
N PHE A 172 -11.83 -4.80 -13.35
CA PHE A 172 -13.25 -4.49 -13.53
C PHE A 172 -13.55 -2.98 -13.41
N GLY A 173 -13.10 -2.33 -12.33
CA GLY A 173 -13.37 -0.91 -12.11
C GLY A 173 -12.72 0.00 -13.14
N TYR A 174 -11.55 -0.36 -13.64
CA TYR A 174 -10.87 0.38 -14.72
C TYR A 174 -11.63 0.24 -16.03
N LYS A 175 -12.02 -0.98 -16.41
CA LYS A 175 -12.83 -1.22 -17.62
C LYS A 175 -14.17 -0.50 -17.56
N LEU A 176 -14.79 -0.46 -16.38
CA LEU A 176 -16.05 0.26 -16.20
C LEU A 176 -15.85 1.78 -16.34
N ALA A 177 -14.76 2.33 -15.80
CA ALA A 177 -14.42 3.74 -16.00
C ALA A 177 -14.22 4.07 -17.48
N GLU A 178 -13.44 3.26 -18.22
CA GLU A 178 -13.23 3.40 -19.66
C GLU A 178 -14.52 3.26 -20.47
N GLN A 179 -15.43 2.32 -20.10
CA GLN A 179 -16.75 2.15 -20.71
C GLN A 179 -17.56 3.44 -20.65
N PHE A 180 -17.45 4.20 -19.55
CA PHE A 180 -18.12 5.49 -19.35
C PHE A 180 -17.32 6.70 -19.82
N GLY A 181 -16.23 6.48 -20.57
CA GLY A 181 -15.40 7.53 -21.17
C GLY A 181 -14.54 8.30 -20.17
N LEU A 182 -14.26 7.71 -19.01
CA LEU A 182 -13.33 8.27 -18.05
C LEU A 182 -11.91 7.78 -18.34
N LYS A 183 -10.95 8.67 -18.14
CA LYS A 183 -9.53 8.35 -18.30
C LYS A 183 -9.04 7.47 -17.18
N VAL A 184 -8.33 6.41 -17.53
CA VAL A 184 -7.59 5.54 -16.59
C VAL A 184 -6.10 5.70 -16.85
N LEU A 185 -5.36 6.00 -15.81
CA LEU A 185 -3.90 6.12 -15.87
C LEU A 185 -3.25 4.75 -15.88
N PRO A 186 -2.09 4.59 -16.55
CA PRO A 186 -1.35 3.33 -16.54
C PRO A 186 -1.09 2.83 -15.12
N THR A 187 -1.41 1.57 -14.89
CA THR A 187 -1.25 0.95 -13.58
C THR A 187 0.07 0.21 -13.46
N ARG A 188 0.68 0.23 -12.28
CA ARG A 188 1.85 -0.58 -11.93
C ARG A 188 1.78 -1.07 -10.48
N ALA A 189 2.47 -2.19 -10.23
CA ALA A 189 2.63 -2.72 -8.87
C ALA A 189 3.46 -1.75 -8.02
N ALA A 190 3.05 -1.54 -6.77
CA ALA A 190 3.74 -0.69 -5.80
C ALA A 190 3.70 -1.32 -4.40
N LEU A 191 4.55 -0.82 -3.50
CA LEU A 191 4.85 -1.50 -2.24
C LEU A 191 5.16 -2.98 -2.51
N VAL A 192 6.16 -3.20 -3.36
CA VAL A 192 6.49 -4.49 -3.97
C VAL A 192 7.99 -4.79 -3.88
N PRO A 193 8.40 -6.05 -3.61
CA PRO A 193 9.81 -6.42 -3.60
C PRO A 193 10.48 -6.23 -4.96
N PHE A 194 11.77 -5.85 -4.94
CA PHE A 194 12.63 -5.84 -6.12
C PHE A 194 13.17 -7.23 -6.45
N THR A 195 13.29 -7.52 -7.73
CA THR A 195 14.07 -8.65 -8.25
C THR A 195 15.44 -8.20 -8.69
N LEU A 196 16.43 -9.11 -8.60
CA LEU A 196 17.82 -8.81 -8.96
C LEU A 196 18.32 -9.70 -10.09
N HIS A 197 19.30 -9.21 -10.85
CA HIS A 197 20.00 -9.98 -11.86
C HIS A 197 20.80 -11.13 -11.26
N LYS A 198 20.94 -12.23 -12.02
CA LYS A 198 21.57 -13.48 -11.58
C LYS A 198 22.94 -13.31 -10.89
N PRO A 199 23.92 -12.61 -11.44
CA PRO A 199 25.24 -12.54 -10.80
C PRO A 199 25.20 -12.02 -9.37
N LEU A 200 24.46 -10.94 -9.12
CA LEU A 200 24.28 -10.39 -7.77
C LEU A 200 23.37 -11.28 -6.91
N LEU A 201 22.29 -11.79 -7.51
CA LEU A 201 21.32 -12.64 -6.82
C LEU A 201 21.93 -13.94 -6.31
N GLU A 202 22.82 -14.58 -7.07
CA GLU A 202 23.49 -15.84 -6.68
C GLU A 202 24.25 -15.70 -5.34
N HIS A 203 24.82 -14.54 -5.08
CA HIS A 203 25.44 -14.24 -3.78
C HIS A 203 24.40 -13.85 -2.72
N LEU A 204 23.50 -12.91 -3.03
CA LEU A 204 22.57 -12.34 -2.06
C LEU A 204 21.47 -13.34 -1.62
N GLN A 205 21.09 -14.32 -2.44
CA GLN A 205 20.11 -15.34 -2.05
C GLN A 205 20.52 -16.15 -0.81
N THR A 206 21.83 -16.26 -0.55
CA THR A 206 22.37 -16.91 0.65
C THR A 206 21.98 -16.16 1.92
N LEU A 207 21.62 -14.89 1.81
CA LEU A 207 21.17 -14.00 2.88
C LEU A 207 19.64 -14.06 3.10
N SER A 208 18.91 -14.91 2.38
CA SER A 208 17.45 -14.97 2.51
C SER A 208 17.02 -15.08 3.98
N GLY A 209 16.12 -14.16 4.39
CA GLY A 209 15.65 -14.00 5.75
C GLY A 209 16.49 -13.05 6.62
N VAL A 210 17.65 -12.57 6.16
CA VAL A 210 18.43 -11.56 6.88
C VAL A 210 17.77 -10.19 6.66
N SER A 211 17.55 -9.47 7.76
CA SER A 211 17.05 -8.10 7.76
C SER A 211 18.06 -7.17 8.42
N VAL A 212 18.24 -5.97 7.87
CA VAL A 212 19.14 -4.93 8.42
C VAL A 212 18.48 -3.56 8.33
N PRO A 213 18.64 -2.69 9.35
CA PRO A 213 18.28 -1.29 9.25
C PRO A 213 19.11 -0.62 8.12
N ALA A 214 18.44 0.18 7.32
CA ALA A 214 19.11 0.86 6.20
C ALA A 214 18.42 2.20 5.87
N VAL A 215 19.10 3.02 5.10
CA VAL A 215 18.46 4.10 4.35
C VAL A 215 18.58 3.76 2.88
N VAL A 216 17.43 3.74 2.19
CA VAL A 216 17.37 3.50 0.76
C VAL A 216 16.92 4.77 0.04
N THR A 217 17.57 5.08 -1.09
CA THR A 217 17.33 6.33 -1.83
C THR A 217 17.17 6.02 -3.32
N ALA A 218 16.10 6.53 -3.93
CA ALA A 218 15.85 6.48 -5.36
C ALA A 218 16.64 7.58 -6.10
N GLU A 219 16.77 7.48 -7.42
CA GLU A 219 17.51 8.48 -8.23
C GLU A 219 16.87 9.88 -8.16
N ASN A 220 15.56 9.97 -7.93
CA ASN A 220 14.87 11.24 -7.73
C ASN A 220 15.07 11.87 -6.34
N GLY A 221 15.90 11.27 -5.48
CA GLY A 221 16.23 11.76 -4.15
C GLY A 221 15.27 11.37 -3.03
N VAL A 222 14.15 10.71 -3.34
CA VAL A 222 13.25 10.19 -2.29
C VAL A 222 13.93 9.08 -1.51
N SER A 223 13.83 9.15 -0.19
CA SER A 223 14.58 8.30 0.72
C SER A 223 13.68 7.75 1.85
N PHE A 224 13.92 6.49 2.22
CA PHE A 224 13.23 5.84 3.33
C PHE A 224 14.24 5.19 4.28
N ARG A 225 14.04 5.43 5.58
CA ARG A 225 14.86 4.87 6.65
C ARG A 225 14.07 3.82 7.42
N GLU A 226 14.19 2.58 7.00
CA GLU A 226 13.58 1.40 7.61
C GLU A 226 14.44 0.16 7.32
N SER A 227 14.02 -1.01 7.76
CA SER A 227 14.76 -2.23 7.45
C SER A 227 14.59 -2.68 5.99
N ILE A 228 15.68 -3.16 5.40
CA ILE A 228 15.63 -4.00 4.20
C ILE A 228 15.64 -5.47 4.58
N LEU A 229 15.10 -6.31 3.71
CA LEU A 229 15.07 -7.77 3.85
C LEU A 229 15.65 -8.42 2.59
N PHE A 230 16.66 -9.26 2.76
CA PHE A 230 17.16 -10.10 1.66
C PHE A 230 16.23 -11.29 1.45
N THR A 231 15.90 -11.57 0.19
CA THR A 231 15.03 -12.68 -0.21
C THR A 231 15.71 -13.55 -1.26
N HIS A 232 15.14 -14.71 -1.54
CA HIS A 232 15.63 -15.59 -2.60
C HIS A 232 15.45 -15.02 -4.03
N ARG A 233 14.77 -13.90 -4.20
CA ARG A 233 14.55 -13.22 -5.49
C ARG A 233 15.22 -11.85 -5.58
N GLY A 234 15.62 -11.27 -4.47
CA GLY A 234 16.20 -9.95 -4.42
C GLY A 234 16.02 -9.27 -3.07
N LEU A 235 15.45 -8.07 -3.08
CA LEU A 235 15.31 -7.22 -1.91
C LEU A 235 13.84 -6.92 -1.60
N SER A 236 13.50 -6.93 -0.32
CA SER A 236 12.21 -6.60 0.25
C SER A 236 12.40 -5.83 1.56
N GLY A 237 11.42 -5.84 2.42
CA GLY A 237 11.39 -5.11 3.68
C GLY A 237 10.80 -3.70 3.52
N PRO A 238 10.40 -3.06 4.62
CA PRO A 238 9.65 -1.81 4.58
C PRO A 238 10.31 -0.73 3.72
N ALA A 239 11.62 -0.51 3.87
CA ALA A 239 12.35 0.50 3.09
C ALA A 239 12.27 0.25 1.58
N ILE A 240 12.44 -1.01 1.15
CA ILE A 240 12.36 -1.39 -0.27
C ILE A 240 10.94 -1.29 -0.79
N LEU A 241 9.93 -1.74 -0.02
CA LEU A 241 8.54 -1.64 -0.42
C LEU A 241 8.14 -0.18 -0.66
N GLN A 242 8.46 0.71 0.27
CA GLN A 242 8.26 2.16 0.13
C GLN A 242 8.92 2.70 -1.14
N LEU A 243 10.21 2.40 -1.31
CA LEU A 243 11.02 2.92 -2.42
C LEU A 243 10.50 2.45 -3.78
N SER A 244 9.96 1.23 -3.86
CA SER A 244 9.41 0.66 -5.11
C SER A 244 8.31 1.51 -5.74
N SER A 245 7.61 2.32 -4.92
CA SER A 245 6.60 3.26 -5.39
C SER A 245 7.19 4.46 -6.15
N TYR A 246 8.47 4.74 -5.98
CA TYR A 246 9.19 5.87 -6.58
C TYR A 246 10.20 5.45 -7.64
N TRP A 247 10.60 4.18 -7.66
CA TRP A 247 11.57 3.62 -8.59
C TRP A 247 10.94 3.42 -9.98
N GLN A 248 11.75 3.67 -11.03
CA GLN A 248 11.42 3.39 -12.42
C GLN A 248 12.35 2.33 -13.00
N ALA A 249 11.86 1.57 -13.99
CA ALA A 249 12.64 0.50 -14.60
C ALA A 249 13.95 1.02 -15.20
N GLY A 250 15.07 0.41 -14.81
CA GLY A 250 16.41 0.79 -15.25
C GLY A 250 17.16 1.71 -14.29
N GLU A 251 16.49 2.33 -13.32
CA GLU A 251 17.13 3.18 -12.32
C GLU A 251 17.91 2.36 -11.27
N TYR A 252 18.93 3.00 -10.69
CA TYR A 252 19.65 2.48 -9.53
C TYR A 252 18.94 2.85 -8.23
N VAL A 253 19.21 2.06 -7.22
CA VAL A 253 18.85 2.33 -5.82
C VAL A 253 20.13 2.44 -5.03
N SER A 254 20.30 3.49 -4.22
CA SER A 254 21.40 3.64 -3.28
C SER A 254 20.96 3.13 -1.90
N ILE A 255 21.78 2.29 -1.28
CA ILE A 255 21.51 1.69 0.02
C ILE A 255 22.64 2.05 0.98
N ASN A 256 22.30 2.73 2.08
CA ASN A 256 23.17 2.90 3.22
C ASN A 256 22.87 1.79 4.24
N LEU A 257 23.78 0.83 4.39
CA LEU A 257 23.65 -0.30 5.32
C LEU A 257 24.04 0.06 6.77
N LEU A 258 24.58 1.23 6.99
CA LEU A 258 25.07 1.71 8.29
C LEU A 258 24.61 3.15 8.55
N PRO A 259 23.29 3.41 8.58
CA PRO A 259 22.77 4.78 8.65
C PRO A 259 23.01 5.47 10.00
N ASP A 260 23.36 4.71 11.04
CA ASP A 260 23.60 5.21 12.40
C ASP A 260 25.07 5.27 12.78
N ALA A 261 25.97 4.86 11.88
CA ALA A 261 27.41 4.79 12.17
C ALA A 261 28.21 5.72 11.24
N ASP A 262 29.12 6.48 11.82
CA ASP A 262 30.26 7.04 11.07
C ASP A 262 31.30 5.92 10.92
N LEU A 263 31.23 5.22 9.79
CA LEU A 263 32.08 4.07 9.54
C LEU A 263 33.55 4.44 9.48
N ASP A 264 33.91 5.64 8.96
CA ASP A 264 35.28 6.09 8.87
C ASP A 264 35.86 6.34 10.27
N ALA A 265 35.15 7.07 11.12
CA ALA A 265 35.55 7.29 12.51
C ALA A 265 35.62 5.98 13.30
N PHE A 266 34.68 5.07 13.12
CA PHE A 266 34.65 3.74 13.76
C PHE A 266 35.92 2.93 13.38
N LEU A 267 36.24 2.82 12.09
CA LEU A 267 37.41 2.07 11.63
C LEU A 267 38.73 2.68 12.11
N ASN A 268 38.80 4.00 12.18
CA ASN A 268 39.99 4.69 12.68
C ASN A 268 40.20 4.43 14.19
N ASN A 269 39.13 4.43 14.98
CA ASN A 269 39.19 4.11 16.40
C ASN A 269 39.60 2.64 16.61
N GLU A 270 38.92 1.71 15.93
CA GLU A 270 39.19 0.26 16.03
C GLU A 270 40.62 -0.08 15.60
N ARG A 271 41.18 0.62 14.61
CA ARG A 271 42.61 0.46 14.19
C ARG A 271 43.56 0.82 15.30
N GLN A 272 43.24 1.83 16.10
CA GLN A 272 44.12 2.22 17.24
C GLN A 272 44.08 1.20 18.36
N VAL A 273 42.90 0.65 18.64
CA VAL A 273 42.68 -0.26 19.78
C VAL A 273 43.00 -1.72 19.41
N HIS A 274 42.63 -2.14 18.19
CA HIS A 274 42.73 -3.54 17.72
C HIS A 274 43.40 -3.65 16.34
N PRO A 275 44.63 -3.17 16.13
CA PRO A 275 45.28 -3.09 14.81
C PRO A 275 45.41 -4.44 14.07
N ASN A 276 45.50 -5.54 14.80
CA ASN A 276 45.66 -6.88 14.23
C ASN A 276 44.29 -7.60 13.98
N GLN A 277 43.17 -6.98 14.35
CA GLN A 277 41.85 -7.55 14.08
C GLN A 277 41.57 -7.50 12.58
N THR A 278 40.92 -8.55 12.05
CA THR A 278 40.50 -8.59 10.64
C THR A 278 39.34 -7.62 10.40
N LEU A 279 39.31 -7.00 9.23
CA LEU A 279 38.22 -6.12 8.82
C LEU A 279 36.84 -6.82 8.92
N LYS A 280 36.78 -8.12 8.53
CA LYS A 280 35.60 -8.97 8.68
C LYS A 280 35.06 -9.00 10.11
N ASN A 281 35.93 -9.26 11.08
CA ASN A 281 35.53 -9.34 12.50
C ASN A 281 35.12 -7.96 13.06
N THR A 282 35.74 -6.91 12.59
CA THR A 282 35.42 -5.53 12.96
C THR A 282 34.03 -5.15 12.46
N LEU A 283 33.73 -5.38 11.18
CA LEU A 283 32.42 -5.09 10.59
C LEU A 283 31.29 -5.99 11.14
N ALA A 284 31.60 -7.18 11.61
CA ALA A 284 30.64 -8.06 12.27
C ALA A 284 30.13 -7.53 13.63
N GLN A 285 30.71 -6.43 14.14
CA GLN A 285 30.15 -5.70 15.30
C GLN A 285 28.98 -4.81 14.88
N LEU A 286 28.91 -4.37 13.63
CA LEU A 286 27.91 -3.44 13.10
C LEU A 286 26.88 -4.12 12.20
N LEU A 287 27.26 -5.19 11.50
CA LEU A 287 26.45 -5.89 10.50
C LEU A 287 26.31 -7.38 10.84
N PRO A 288 25.21 -8.05 10.43
CA PRO A 288 25.11 -9.49 10.54
C PRO A 288 26.27 -10.21 9.89
N LYS A 289 26.88 -11.20 10.58
CA LYS A 289 28.05 -11.94 10.09
C LYS A 289 27.86 -12.50 8.68
N ARG A 290 26.66 -13.08 8.40
CA ARG A 290 26.34 -13.61 7.07
C ARG A 290 26.42 -12.54 5.98
N LEU A 291 25.99 -11.29 6.28
CA LEU A 291 26.09 -10.18 5.33
C LEU A 291 27.54 -9.80 5.09
N VAL A 292 28.35 -9.68 6.14
CA VAL A 292 29.79 -9.39 6.01
C VAL A 292 30.49 -10.44 5.17
N GLU A 293 30.21 -11.73 5.37
CA GLU A 293 30.75 -12.85 4.58
C GLU A 293 30.32 -12.77 3.10
N CYS A 294 29.08 -12.43 2.84
CA CYS A 294 28.58 -12.26 1.48
C CYS A 294 29.25 -11.07 0.78
N LEU A 295 29.41 -9.92 1.46
CA LEU A 295 30.10 -8.75 0.94
C LEU A 295 31.58 -9.03 0.64
N GLN A 296 32.23 -9.89 1.43
CA GLN A 296 33.60 -10.36 1.16
C GLN A 296 33.64 -11.23 -0.12
N THR A 297 32.69 -12.13 -0.30
CA THR A 297 32.57 -12.96 -1.51
C THR A 297 32.29 -12.12 -2.77
N LEU A 298 31.60 -11.00 -2.62
CA LEU A 298 31.35 -10.01 -3.69
C LEU A 298 32.57 -9.10 -3.97
N GLU A 299 33.73 -9.37 -3.34
CA GLU A 299 34.93 -8.54 -3.44
C GLU A 299 34.73 -7.07 -3.01
N GLN A 300 33.66 -6.79 -2.28
CA GLN A 300 33.39 -5.45 -1.73
C GLN A 300 34.15 -5.18 -0.43
N LEU A 301 34.68 -6.23 0.20
CA LEU A 301 35.49 -6.16 1.41
C LEU A 301 36.87 -6.81 1.18
N PRO A 302 37.97 -6.09 1.37
CA PRO A 302 39.32 -6.66 1.33
C PRO A 302 39.54 -7.61 2.53
N ASP A 303 40.26 -8.71 2.28
CA ASP A 303 40.65 -9.65 3.34
C ASP A 303 41.99 -9.19 3.98
N VAL A 304 41.88 -8.21 4.86
CA VAL A 304 43.05 -7.56 5.53
C VAL A 304 42.76 -7.35 7.01
N THR A 305 43.83 -7.12 7.77
CA THR A 305 43.76 -6.56 9.13
C THR A 305 43.59 -5.05 9.10
N LEU A 306 43.12 -4.46 10.20
CA LEU A 306 42.91 -3.00 10.27
C LEU A 306 44.20 -2.21 10.03
N LYS A 307 45.33 -2.68 10.47
CA LYS A 307 46.64 -2.04 10.21
C LYS A 307 47.04 -2.08 8.74
N GLN A 308 46.55 -3.05 7.97
CA GLN A 308 46.86 -3.21 6.54
C GLN A 308 45.89 -2.42 5.65
N LEU A 309 44.74 -2.03 6.18
CA LEU A 309 43.74 -1.25 5.46
C LEU A 309 44.25 0.14 5.17
N ASN A 310 44.60 0.44 3.92
CA ASN A 310 45.07 1.76 3.51
C ASN A 310 43.91 2.76 3.29
N ALA A 311 44.22 4.05 3.21
CA ALA A 311 43.24 5.10 3.09
C ALA A 311 42.33 4.98 1.83
N PRO A 312 42.82 4.66 0.62
CA PRO A 312 41.99 4.42 -0.55
C PRO A 312 41.01 3.21 -0.36
N GLN A 313 41.50 2.13 0.23
CA GLN A 313 40.64 0.95 0.53
C GLN A 313 39.59 1.29 1.56
N GLN A 314 39.90 2.08 2.59
CA GLN A 314 38.92 2.51 3.58
C GLN A 314 37.86 3.42 2.96
N ALA A 315 38.26 4.39 2.13
CA ALA A 315 37.28 5.24 1.44
C ALA A 315 36.36 4.47 0.51
N ALA A 316 36.90 3.49 -0.25
CA ALA A 316 36.11 2.61 -1.09
C ALA A 316 35.12 1.76 -0.26
N LEU A 317 35.56 1.23 0.87
CA LEU A 317 34.73 0.47 1.79
C LEU A 317 33.56 1.29 2.35
N VAL A 318 33.84 2.53 2.80
CA VAL A 318 32.80 3.46 3.29
C VAL A 318 31.77 3.73 2.19
N ALA A 319 32.23 4.03 0.96
CA ALA A 319 31.36 4.25 -0.17
C ALA A 319 30.51 3.00 -0.48
N ASN A 320 31.10 1.81 -0.50
CA ASN A 320 30.41 0.55 -0.79
C ASN A 320 29.35 0.18 0.26
N LEU A 321 29.54 0.53 1.52
CA LEU A 321 28.59 0.18 2.59
C LEU A 321 27.57 1.28 2.87
N GLN A 322 27.91 2.55 2.66
CA GLN A 322 27.00 3.67 2.92
C GLN A 322 26.36 4.26 1.65
N GLN A 323 26.82 3.85 0.46
CA GLN A 323 26.27 4.24 -0.84
C GLN A 323 26.22 3.05 -1.81
N TRP A 324 25.87 1.87 -1.30
CA TRP A 324 25.81 0.65 -2.11
C TRP A 324 24.77 0.80 -3.21
N ARG A 325 25.24 0.84 -4.46
CA ARG A 325 24.38 0.99 -5.64
C ARG A 325 23.93 -0.37 -6.16
N VAL A 326 22.64 -0.56 -6.21
CA VAL A 326 21.97 -1.77 -6.74
C VAL A 326 21.05 -1.37 -7.88
N GLN A 327 21.11 -2.07 -8.99
CA GLN A 327 20.17 -1.90 -10.08
C GLN A 327 19.18 -3.07 -10.04
N PRO A 328 17.91 -2.85 -9.64
CA PRO A 328 16.88 -3.90 -9.72
C PRO A 328 16.63 -4.31 -11.16
N ASN A 329 16.40 -5.61 -11.37
CA ASN A 329 15.97 -6.13 -12.67
C ASN A 329 14.49 -5.82 -12.95
N GLY A 330 13.72 -5.58 -11.90
CA GLY A 330 12.30 -5.32 -11.91
C GLY A 330 11.70 -5.50 -10.53
N THR A 331 10.40 -5.74 -10.49
CA THR A 331 9.67 -6.04 -9.27
C THR A 331 9.02 -7.43 -9.36
N GLU A 332 8.57 -7.98 -8.24
CA GLU A 332 7.81 -9.24 -8.23
C GLU A 332 6.39 -9.11 -8.82
N GLY A 333 5.98 -7.90 -9.21
CA GLY A 333 4.69 -7.60 -9.84
C GLY A 333 3.50 -7.69 -8.90
N TYR A 334 2.30 -7.66 -9.47
CA TYR A 334 1.04 -7.60 -8.71
C TYR A 334 0.80 -8.76 -7.75
N ARG A 335 1.45 -9.89 -7.95
CA ARG A 335 1.25 -11.08 -7.10
C ARG A 335 1.65 -10.83 -5.65
N THR A 336 2.69 -10.03 -5.42
CA THR A 336 3.25 -9.73 -4.11
C THR A 336 3.15 -8.25 -3.75
N ALA A 337 2.71 -7.41 -4.68
CA ALA A 337 2.48 -6.00 -4.43
C ALA A 337 1.36 -5.79 -3.42
N GLU A 338 1.54 -4.89 -2.46
CA GLU A 338 0.48 -4.54 -1.53
C GLU A 338 -0.58 -3.65 -2.19
N VAL A 339 -0.17 -2.76 -3.10
CA VAL A 339 -1.04 -1.78 -3.74
C VAL A 339 -0.72 -1.59 -5.22
N THR A 340 -1.62 -0.89 -5.92
CA THR A 340 -1.52 -0.49 -7.31
C THR A 340 -1.39 1.03 -7.39
N ILE A 341 -0.38 1.54 -8.08
CA ILE A 341 -0.27 2.94 -8.50
C ILE A 341 -0.98 3.12 -9.83
N GLY A 342 -1.55 4.31 -10.06
CA GLY A 342 -2.40 4.61 -11.20
C GLY A 342 -3.86 4.23 -10.96
N GLY A 343 -4.67 4.18 -12.00
CA GLY A 343 -6.09 3.91 -11.91
C GLY A 343 -6.93 5.05 -12.47
N VAL A 344 -8.17 5.19 -12.01
CA VAL A 344 -9.08 6.24 -12.49
C VAL A 344 -8.46 7.61 -12.21
N ASP A 345 -8.28 8.40 -13.27
CA ASP A 345 -7.67 9.73 -13.18
C ASP A 345 -8.50 10.64 -12.28
N THR A 346 -7.86 11.20 -11.26
CA THR A 346 -8.49 12.11 -10.31
C THR A 346 -9.07 13.38 -10.94
N GLN A 347 -8.62 13.75 -12.14
CA GLN A 347 -9.22 14.84 -12.91
C GLN A 347 -10.63 14.54 -13.42
N GLU A 348 -11.00 13.27 -13.51
CA GLU A 348 -12.34 12.83 -13.89
C GLU A 348 -13.33 12.88 -12.72
N LEU A 349 -12.86 13.08 -11.48
CA LEU A 349 -13.63 12.93 -10.25
C LEU A 349 -13.66 14.20 -9.42
N SER A 350 -14.76 14.43 -8.72
CA SER A 350 -14.88 15.45 -7.69
C SER A 350 -14.12 15.02 -6.42
N SER A 351 -13.13 15.79 -5.98
CA SER A 351 -12.40 15.54 -4.73
C SER A 351 -13.27 15.66 -3.46
N LYS A 352 -14.46 16.25 -3.56
CA LYS A 352 -15.41 16.40 -2.44
C LYS A 352 -16.37 15.23 -2.35
N THR A 353 -16.82 14.69 -3.49
CA THR A 353 -17.92 13.72 -3.55
C THR A 353 -17.50 12.36 -4.08
N MET A 354 -16.31 12.25 -4.69
CA MET A 354 -15.84 11.07 -5.43
C MET A 354 -16.69 10.76 -6.68
N GLU A 355 -17.61 11.63 -7.07
CA GLU A 355 -18.47 11.49 -8.24
C GLU A 355 -17.73 11.84 -9.52
N ALA A 356 -17.99 11.07 -10.59
CA ALA A 356 -17.46 11.35 -11.92
C ALA A 356 -18.10 12.60 -12.53
N HIS A 357 -17.28 13.54 -13.01
CA HIS A 357 -17.77 14.82 -13.58
C HIS A 357 -18.65 14.61 -14.82
N LYS A 358 -18.31 13.63 -15.65
CA LYS A 358 -19.00 13.37 -16.92
C LYS A 358 -20.22 12.45 -16.78
N VAL A 359 -20.34 11.73 -15.67
CA VAL A 359 -21.36 10.68 -15.48
C VAL A 359 -22.02 10.87 -14.12
N PRO A 360 -23.05 11.72 -14.04
CA PRO A 360 -23.77 11.93 -12.78
C PRO A 360 -24.31 10.63 -12.20
N GLY A 361 -24.10 10.43 -10.88
CA GLY A 361 -24.49 9.24 -10.17
C GLY A 361 -23.43 8.12 -10.17
N LEU A 362 -22.30 8.26 -10.88
CA LEU A 362 -21.19 7.30 -10.87
C LEU A 362 -20.06 7.78 -9.96
N TYR A 363 -19.63 6.92 -9.02
CA TYR A 363 -18.61 7.23 -8.02
C TYR A 363 -17.50 6.19 -8.04
N PHE A 364 -16.26 6.62 -7.74
CA PHE A 364 -15.10 5.74 -7.57
C PHE A 364 -14.42 6.04 -6.24
N ILE A 365 -14.15 5.00 -5.43
CA ILE A 365 -13.56 5.13 -4.10
C ILE A 365 -12.48 4.08 -3.81
N GLY A 366 -11.58 4.39 -2.91
CA GLY A 366 -10.47 3.50 -2.53
C GLY A 366 -9.42 3.36 -3.63
N GLU A 367 -8.78 2.21 -3.69
CA GLU A 367 -7.59 1.94 -4.50
C GLU A 367 -7.83 1.93 -6.03
N VAL A 368 -9.06 1.90 -6.49
CA VAL A 368 -9.39 2.02 -7.93
C VAL A 368 -9.09 3.42 -8.47
N VAL A 369 -9.03 4.42 -7.59
CA VAL A 369 -8.68 5.82 -7.91
C VAL A 369 -7.17 6.00 -7.85
N ASP A 370 -6.60 6.86 -8.70
CA ASP A 370 -5.18 7.23 -8.69
C ASP A 370 -4.79 8.00 -7.41
N VAL A 371 -4.86 7.33 -6.27
CA VAL A 371 -4.37 7.79 -4.96
C VAL A 371 -3.78 6.59 -4.25
N THR A 372 -2.47 6.61 -4.03
CA THR A 372 -1.73 5.51 -3.42
C THR A 372 -0.94 6.00 -2.22
N GLY A 373 -1.25 5.50 -1.05
CA GLY A 373 -0.57 5.83 0.21
C GLY A 373 0.73 5.06 0.40
N TRP A 374 1.58 5.57 1.27
CA TRP A 374 2.76 4.87 1.77
C TRP A 374 2.40 3.58 2.49
N LEU A 375 3.41 2.76 2.76
CA LEU A 375 3.29 1.59 3.64
C LEU A 375 2.96 2.04 5.07
N GLY A 376 2.06 1.31 5.75
CA GLY A 376 1.82 1.57 7.16
C GLY A 376 0.47 2.20 7.49
N GLY A 377 -0.61 1.75 6.84
CA GLY A 377 -1.99 2.12 7.15
C GLY A 377 -2.58 3.24 6.30
N TYR A 378 -1.77 3.96 5.52
CA TYR A 378 -2.22 5.08 4.69
C TYR A 378 -3.25 4.67 3.64
N ASN A 379 -3.12 3.49 3.02
CA ASN A 379 -4.05 3.01 2.00
C ASN A 379 -5.41 2.64 2.60
N PHE A 380 -5.44 2.15 3.84
CA PHE A 380 -6.69 1.96 4.56
C PHE A 380 -7.32 3.31 4.93
N GLN A 381 -6.52 4.27 5.40
CA GLN A 381 -7.07 5.60 5.68
C GLN A 381 -7.70 6.23 4.44
N TRP A 382 -7.07 6.09 3.25
CA TRP A 382 -7.67 6.52 2.00
C TRP A 382 -9.00 5.81 1.71
N ALA A 383 -9.06 4.49 1.97
CA ALA A 383 -10.31 3.74 1.81
C ALA A 383 -11.43 4.27 2.71
N TRP A 384 -11.12 4.56 3.98
CA TRP A 384 -12.07 5.14 4.92
C TRP A 384 -12.50 6.54 4.49
N SER A 385 -11.55 7.43 4.23
CA SER A 385 -11.82 8.84 3.90
C SER A 385 -12.58 9.00 2.59
N SER A 386 -12.21 8.27 1.54
CA SER A 386 -12.92 8.31 0.25
C SER A 386 -14.31 7.67 0.33
N GLY A 387 -14.43 6.56 1.08
CA GLY A 387 -15.72 5.90 1.33
C GLY A 387 -16.69 6.81 2.08
N TRP A 388 -16.21 7.48 3.13
CA TRP A 388 -17.00 8.46 3.88
C TRP A 388 -17.43 9.65 3.00
N ALA A 389 -16.49 10.22 2.24
CA ALA A 389 -16.77 11.37 1.38
C ALA A 389 -17.87 11.07 0.35
N CYS A 390 -17.83 9.86 -0.24
CA CYS A 390 -18.86 9.37 -1.14
C CYS A 390 -20.21 9.20 -0.42
N ALA A 391 -20.22 8.54 0.74
CA ALA A 391 -21.44 8.31 1.51
C ALA A 391 -22.15 9.62 1.89
N GLN A 392 -21.42 10.65 2.31
CA GLN A 392 -21.99 11.97 2.61
C GLN A 392 -22.61 12.62 1.36
N ALA A 393 -22.00 12.45 0.19
CA ALA A 393 -22.55 12.96 -1.06
C ALA A 393 -23.84 12.23 -1.46
N LEU A 394 -23.89 10.92 -1.24
CA LEU A 394 -25.08 10.09 -1.48
C LEU A 394 -26.23 10.48 -0.55
N ALA A 395 -25.97 10.67 0.75
CA ALA A 395 -26.93 11.13 1.74
C ALA A 395 -27.53 12.49 1.38
N ALA A 396 -26.70 13.43 0.93
CA ALA A 396 -27.16 14.78 0.54
C ALA A 396 -28.14 14.77 -0.67
N LYS A 397 -28.02 13.78 -1.56
CA LYS A 397 -28.93 13.64 -2.71
C LYS A 397 -30.31 13.06 -2.33
N GLN A 398 -30.43 12.37 -1.19
CA GLN A 398 -31.74 11.85 -0.72
C GLN A 398 -32.63 12.93 -0.12
N VAL A 399 -32.04 14.05 0.29
CA VAL A 399 -32.78 15.16 0.95
C VAL A 399 -33.32 16.17 -0.08
N GLN A 400 -32.90 16.07 -1.33
CA GLN A 400 -33.36 16.89 -2.47
C GLN A 400 -34.48 16.19 -3.24
#